data_dfb74438114b14a9eac6acead63a829b
#
_entry.id   dfb74438114b14a9eac6acead63a829b
#
_cell.length_a   1.000
_cell.length_b   1.000
_cell.length_c   1.000
_cell.angle_alpha   90.00
_cell.angle_beta   90.00
_cell.angle_gamma   90.00
#
_symmetry.space_group_name_H-M   'P 1'
#
loop_
_entity.id
_entity.type
_entity.pdbx_description
1 polymer ?
#
loop_
_entity_poly.entity_id
_entity_poly.type
_entity_poly.pdbx_seq_one_letter_code
_entity_poly.pdbx_strand_id
1 'polypeptide(L)'
;MADAPSDLPDPAARVDAWLNGAWVVAALAAAAEGAPLSREHGRLLAAAGCAEPDGDGWRLLPAYRDVLAGSAGPSAFPRRVARQLSQAADAALGEQDRAEEDDAAFVAEGVASGRRMADFLNLLEERVPGFGDLLGRDGLRFLDAGTGIGAIAAAVLERVSGSRAVGLDVQPRALRLAERHLTERGLRDRVELRLLDVAELSEPGAYDLAWLPLAALPPDAVAHALPRVREALRPGAWLLTATVLRDDPGDAPDGGMRDAVVRWRMSRSRITPWGPREAARELAAAGYRDVRRVATSEPALTLLAARVP
;
A
#
# COMPACT_ATOMS: atom_id res chain seq x y z
N MET A 1 12.65 -41.09 -22.89
CA MET A 1 12.60 -40.53 -21.51
C MET A 1 13.79 -39.59 -21.45
N ALA A 2 13.57 -38.31 -21.71
CA ALA A 2 14.64 -37.32 -21.65
C ALA A 2 14.82 -36.91 -20.20
N ASP A 3 16.03 -37.11 -19.67
CA ASP A 3 16.43 -36.58 -18.38
C ASP A 3 16.21 -35.05 -18.34
N ALA A 4 15.40 -34.59 -17.39
CA ALA A 4 15.27 -33.18 -17.09
C ALA A 4 16.63 -32.65 -16.56
N PRO A 5 17.05 -31.43 -16.92
CA PRO A 5 18.34 -30.90 -16.48
C PRO A 5 18.38 -30.81 -14.96
N SER A 6 19.35 -31.48 -14.37
CA SER A 6 19.63 -31.58 -12.93
C SER A 6 20.34 -30.35 -12.34
N ASP A 7 20.01 -29.14 -12.81
CA ASP A 7 20.64 -27.89 -12.34
C ASP A 7 19.84 -27.10 -11.30
N LEU A 8 18.82 -27.70 -10.70
CA LEU A 8 18.14 -27.07 -9.56
C LEU A 8 18.97 -27.32 -8.30
N PRO A 9 19.32 -26.27 -7.52
CA PRO A 9 20.03 -26.44 -6.26
C PRO A 9 19.24 -27.37 -5.33
N ASP A 10 19.97 -28.14 -4.52
CA ASP A 10 19.39 -29.03 -3.52
C ASP A 10 18.28 -28.30 -2.73
N PRO A 11 17.09 -28.89 -2.62
CA PRO A 11 15.95 -28.26 -1.93
C PRO A 11 16.28 -27.83 -0.49
N ALA A 12 17.07 -28.59 0.25
CA ALA A 12 17.46 -28.24 1.61
C ALA A 12 18.38 -26.99 1.62
N ALA A 13 19.38 -26.95 0.77
CA ALA A 13 20.26 -25.79 0.62
C ALA A 13 19.48 -24.53 0.18
N ARG A 14 18.44 -24.70 -0.62
CA ARG A 14 17.58 -23.60 -1.05
C ARG A 14 16.72 -23.07 0.10
N VAL A 15 16.15 -23.93 0.92
CA VAL A 15 15.41 -23.53 2.12
C VAL A 15 16.32 -22.79 3.09
N ASP A 16 17.53 -23.29 3.35
CA ASP A 16 18.53 -22.64 4.19
C ASP A 16 18.92 -21.24 3.65
N ALA A 17 19.09 -21.12 2.34
CA ALA A 17 19.35 -19.83 1.72
C ALA A 17 18.23 -18.81 1.94
N TRP A 18 16.97 -19.22 1.89
CA TRP A 18 15.83 -18.34 2.18
C TRP A 18 15.77 -17.93 3.67
N LEU A 19 16.04 -18.86 4.60
CA LEU A 19 16.09 -18.56 6.03
C LEU A 19 17.24 -17.59 6.33
N ASN A 20 18.42 -17.81 5.74
CA ASN A 20 19.56 -16.89 5.87
C ASN A 20 19.25 -15.52 5.25
N GLY A 21 18.53 -15.49 4.12
CA GLY A 21 18.06 -14.25 3.49
C GLY A 21 17.15 -13.41 4.39
N ALA A 22 16.31 -14.05 5.20
CA ALA A 22 15.49 -13.35 6.21
C ALA A 22 16.36 -12.64 7.26
N TRP A 23 17.46 -13.26 7.72
CA TRP A 23 18.42 -12.63 8.62
C TRP A 23 19.18 -11.49 7.97
N VAL A 24 19.57 -11.61 6.70
CA VAL A 24 20.21 -10.52 5.94
C VAL A 24 19.29 -9.31 5.85
N VAL A 25 18.01 -9.51 5.51
CA VAL A 25 17.02 -8.41 5.44
C VAL A 25 16.80 -7.77 6.81
N ALA A 26 16.76 -8.57 7.89
CA ALA A 26 16.65 -8.05 9.25
C ALA A 26 17.90 -7.23 9.65
N ALA A 27 19.10 -7.69 9.28
CA ALA A 27 20.35 -6.97 9.51
C ALA A 27 20.40 -5.64 8.73
N LEU A 28 19.97 -5.63 7.47
CA LEU A 28 19.83 -4.38 6.70
C LEU A 28 18.84 -3.41 7.38
N ALA A 29 17.73 -3.92 7.88
CA ALA A 29 16.76 -3.09 8.60
C ALA A 29 17.36 -2.48 9.88
N ALA A 30 18.12 -3.26 10.65
CA ALA A 30 18.80 -2.78 11.84
C ALA A 30 19.88 -1.71 11.53
N ALA A 31 20.44 -1.73 10.33
CA ALA A 31 21.44 -0.73 9.89
C ALA A 31 20.81 0.60 9.43
N ALA A 32 19.49 0.68 9.23
CA ALA A 32 18.82 1.85 8.68
C ALA A 32 18.87 3.09 9.60
N GLU A 33 19.04 2.90 10.91
CA GLU A 33 19.11 3.99 11.89
C GLU A 33 20.49 4.69 11.93
N GLY A 34 21.43 4.25 11.08
CA GLY A 34 22.76 4.88 10.95
C GLY A 34 23.73 4.64 12.10
N ALA A 35 23.40 3.74 13.02
CA ALA A 35 24.32 3.32 14.07
C ALA A 35 25.53 2.59 13.48
N PRO A 36 26.75 2.72 14.07
CA PRO A 36 27.92 1.98 13.63
C PRO A 36 27.65 0.47 13.62
N LEU A 37 28.02 -0.20 12.54
CA LEU A 37 27.87 -1.65 12.44
C LEU A 37 28.85 -2.36 13.39
N SER A 38 28.35 -3.22 14.25
CA SER A 38 29.22 -4.11 15.02
C SER A 38 30.00 -5.04 14.09
N ARG A 39 31.07 -5.64 14.60
CA ARG A 39 31.92 -6.53 13.80
C ARG A 39 31.15 -7.64 13.11
N GLU A 40 30.30 -8.34 13.83
CA GLU A 40 29.55 -9.48 13.28
C GLU A 40 28.40 -9.01 12.36
N HIS A 41 27.76 -7.88 12.69
CA HIS A 41 26.74 -7.27 11.83
C HIS A 41 27.34 -6.88 10.47
N GLY A 42 28.50 -6.18 10.48
CA GLY A 42 29.19 -5.81 9.25
C GLY A 42 29.67 -7.02 8.43
N ARG A 43 30.17 -8.07 9.09
CA ARG A 43 30.54 -9.32 8.41
C ARG A 43 29.38 -9.98 7.69
N LEU A 44 28.21 -10.07 8.35
CA LEU A 44 27.00 -10.63 7.74
C LEU A 44 26.59 -9.83 6.49
N LEU A 45 26.54 -8.51 6.62
CA LEU A 45 26.16 -7.64 5.50
C LEU A 45 27.21 -7.64 4.36
N ALA A 46 28.50 -7.77 4.69
CA ALA A 46 29.56 -7.90 3.69
C ALA A 46 29.49 -9.25 2.96
N ALA A 47 29.24 -10.35 3.68
CA ALA A 47 29.04 -11.67 3.08
C ALA A 47 27.82 -11.69 2.14
N ALA A 48 26.80 -10.87 2.43
CA ALA A 48 25.63 -10.68 1.58
C ALA A 48 25.84 -9.64 0.46
N GLY A 49 27.03 -9.05 0.32
CA GLY A 49 27.33 -8.03 -0.69
C GLY A 49 26.65 -6.68 -0.44
N CYS A 50 26.29 -6.39 0.81
CA CYS A 50 25.58 -5.16 1.20
C CYS A 50 26.51 -4.13 1.86
N ALA A 51 27.67 -4.54 2.36
CA ALA A 51 28.62 -3.70 3.07
C ALA A 51 30.06 -4.00 2.64
N GLU A 52 30.96 -3.07 2.93
CA GLU A 52 32.41 -3.18 2.71
C GLU A 52 33.19 -2.74 3.95
N PRO A 53 34.46 -3.19 4.12
CA PRO A 53 35.32 -2.68 5.18
C PRO A 53 35.56 -1.16 5.04
N ASP A 54 35.58 -0.46 6.18
CA ASP A 54 35.86 0.98 6.25
C ASP A 54 36.71 1.28 7.51
N GLY A 55 38.00 1.40 7.33
CA GLY A 55 38.95 1.46 8.44
C GLY A 55 38.90 0.22 9.33
N ASP A 56 38.66 0.42 10.62
CA ASP A 56 38.45 -0.67 11.60
C ASP A 56 37.02 -1.16 11.68
N GLY A 57 36.13 -0.61 10.86
CA GLY A 57 34.68 -0.88 10.86
C GLY A 57 34.14 -1.35 9.52
N TRP A 58 32.83 -1.11 9.33
CA TRP A 58 32.08 -1.51 8.16
C TRP A 58 31.18 -0.37 7.69
N ARG A 59 31.00 -0.26 6.38
CA ARG A 59 30.13 0.72 5.74
C ARG A 59 29.18 0.05 4.76
N LEU A 60 27.89 0.43 4.80
CA LEU A 60 26.93 0.01 3.77
C LEU A 60 27.31 0.59 2.40
N LEU A 61 27.17 -0.21 1.37
CA LEU A 61 27.32 0.25 0.00
C LEU A 61 26.26 1.32 -0.34
N PRO A 62 26.57 2.33 -1.19
CA PRO A 62 25.68 3.45 -1.50
C PRO A 62 24.29 2.99 -1.93
N ALA A 63 24.17 2.01 -2.84
CA ALA A 63 22.90 1.50 -3.33
C ALA A 63 21.96 1.00 -2.22
N TYR A 64 22.50 0.37 -1.17
CA TYR A 64 21.71 -0.08 -0.04
C TYR A 64 21.33 1.06 0.90
N ARG A 65 22.17 2.06 1.07
CA ARG A 65 21.82 3.29 1.81
C ARG A 65 20.65 4.00 1.18
N ASP A 66 20.63 4.10 -0.15
CA ASP A 66 19.54 4.73 -0.91
C ASP A 66 18.22 3.96 -0.73
N VAL A 67 18.27 2.61 -0.74
CA VAL A 67 17.09 1.76 -0.45
C VAL A 67 16.58 1.98 0.97
N LEU A 68 17.48 2.10 1.96
CA LEU A 68 17.10 2.33 3.35
C LEU A 68 16.57 3.75 3.58
N ALA A 69 17.13 4.75 2.89
CA ALA A 69 16.70 6.14 2.99
C ALA A 69 15.31 6.39 2.39
N GLY A 70 14.89 5.63 1.42
CA GLY A 70 13.62 5.64 0.67
C GLY A 70 12.65 6.82 0.93
N SER A 71 11.71 7.05 0.07
CA SER A 71 10.77 8.20 0.14
C SER A 71 9.94 8.30 1.44
N ALA A 72 9.80 7.18 2.17
CA ALA A 72 9.00 7.10 3.41
C ALA A 72 9.81 7.41 4.70
N GLY A 73 11.11 7.71 4.58
CA GLY A 73 11.99 8.02 5.70
C GLY A 73 12.68 6.79 6.34
N PRO A 74 13.73 7.00 7.14
CA PRO A 74 14.65 5.94 7.60
C PRO A 74 13.98 4.87 8.48
N SER A 75 12.94 5.19 9.22
CA SER A 75 12.22 4.21 10.06
C SER A 75 11.16 3.39 9.32
N ALA A 76 10.86 3.69 8.06
CA ALA A 76 9.83 2.99 7.30
C ALA A 76 10.27 1.60 6.85
N PHE A 77 11.53 1.47 6.41
CA PHE A 77 12.08 0.20 5.98
C PHE A 77 12.17 -0.83 7.12
N PRO A 78 12.75 -0.52 8.31
CA PRO A 78 12.76 -1.43 9.46
C PRO A 78 11.38 -1.91 9.87
N ARG A 79 10.41 -1.02 9.96
CA ARG A 79 9.02 -1.38 10.32
C ARG A 79 8.38 -2.30 9.29
N ARG A 80 8.57 -2.02 8.00
CA ARG A 80 8.08 -2.88 6.91
C ARG A 80 8.69 -4.28 6.99
N VAL A 81 10.00 -4.39 7.23
CA VAL A 81 10.69 -5.68 7.36
C VAL A 81 10.18 -6.44 8.57
N ALA A 82 10.16 -5.80 9.74
CA ALA A 82 9.67 -6.43 10.98
C ALA A 82 8.25 -6.98 10.80
N ARG A 83 7.35 -6.19 10.20
CA ARG A 83 5.98 -6.62 9.91
C ARG A 83 5.93 -7.82 8.97
N GLN A 84 6.67 -7.80 7.85
CA GLN A 84 6.65 -8.91 6.91
C GLN A 84 7.20 -10.20 7.51
N LEU A 85 8.26 -10.11 8.32
CA LEU A 85 8.82 -11.27 9.02
C LEU A 85 7.86 -11.81 10.08
N SER A 86 7.18 -10.94 10.84
CA SER A 86 6.13 -11.35 11.80
C SER A 86 4.98 -12.06 11.09
N GLN A 87 4.45 -11.49 10.01
CA GLN A 87 3.39 -12.11 9.21
C GLN A 87 3.81 -13.47 8.64
N ALA A 88 5.06 -13.61 8.21
CA ALA A 88 5.60 -14.88 7.72
C ALA A 88 5.72 -15.92 8.85
N ALA A 89 6.13 -15.49 10.05
CA ALA A 89 6.20 -16.37 11.22
C ALA A 89 4.80 -16.85 11.65
N ASP A 90 3.81 -15.96 11.76
CA ASP A 90 2.41 -16.30 12.06
C ASP A 90 1.84 -17.26 10.98
N ALA A 91 2.19 -17.03 9.70
CA ALA A 91 1.79 -17.90 8.61
C ALA A 91 2.40 -19.30 8.71
N ALA A 92 3.68 -19.42 9.10
CA ALA A 92 4.36 -20.70 9.28
C ALA A 92 3.76 -21.54 10.42
N LEU A 93 3.21 -20.89 11.45
CA LEU A 93 2.55 -21.53 12.59
C LEU A 93 1.04 -21.77 12.36
N GLY A 94 0.48 -21.32 11.23
CA GLY A 94 -0.96 -21.42 10.97
C GLY A 94 -1.79 -20.44 11.80
N GLU A 95 -1.15 -19.43 12.42
CA GLU A 95 -1.80 -18.43 13.27
C GLU A 95 -2.35 -17.27 12.42
N GLN A 96 -3.32 -16.52 12.96
CA GLN A 96 -3.78 -15.26 12.35
C GLN A 96 -2.71 -14.17 12.51
N ASP A 97 -2.75 -13.18 11.64
CA ASP A 97 -1.81 -12.05 11.65
C ASP A 97 -1.99 -11.20 12.91
N ARG A 98 -1.11 -11.36 13.88
CA ARG A 98 -1.10 -10.59 15.13
C ARG A 98 -0.71 -9.12 14.95
N ALA A 99 -0.05 -8.79 13.83
CA ALA A 99 0.29 -7.40 13.53
C ALA A 99 -0.96 -6.54 13.25
N GLU A 100 -2.12 -7.15 12.95
CA GLU A 100 -3.39 -6.44 12.84
C GLU A 100 -3.89 -5.90 14.19
N GLU A 101 -3.41 -6.41 15.32
CA GLU A 101 -3.82 -6.00 16.66
C GLU A 101 -2.98 -4.83 17.22
N ASP A 102 -1.82 -4.53 16.65
CA ASP A 102 -0.93 -3.46 17.11
C ASP A 102 -1.37 -2.08 16.56
N ASP A 103 -1.82 -1.20 17.48
CA ASP A 103 -2.20 0.18 17.15
C ASP A 103 -1.06 0.97 16.51
N ALA A 104 0.18 0.80 16.99
CA ALA A 104 1.33 1.54 16.47
C ALA A 104 1.68 1.11 15.05
N ALA A 105 1.61 -0.19 14.75
CA ALA A 105 1.81 -0.72 13.41
C ALA A 105 0.70 -0.25 12.46
N PHE A 106 -0.56 -0.29 12.89
CA PHE A 106 -1.71 0.18 12.12
C PHE A 106 -1.60 1.67 11.79
N VAL A 107 -1.24 2.51 12.77
CA VAL A 107 -1.02 3.95 12.57
C VAL A 107 0.14 4.20 11.61
N ALA A 108 1.27 3.51 11.76
CA ALA A 108 2.43 3.68 10.89
C ALA A 108 2.11 3.35 9.42
N GLU A 109 1.30 2.32 9.18
CA GLU A 109 0.86 1.95 7.83
C GLU A 109 -0.11 2.97 7.25
N GLY A 110 -1.07 3.44 8.04
CA GLY A 110 -1.98 4.50 7.63
C GLY A 110 -1.23 5.78 7.26
N VAL A 111 -0.25 6.20 8.06
CA VAL A 111 0.62 7.35 7.74
C VAL A 111 1.37 7.14 6.42
N ALA A 112 1.90 5.94 6.17
CA ALA A 112 2.54 5.62 4.89
C ALA A 112 1.56 5.68 3.72
N SER A 113 0.30 5.27 3.93
CA SER A 113 -0.76 5.36 2.92
C SER A 113 -1.14 6.81 2.60
N GLY A 114 -1.20 7.69 3.61
CA GLY A 114 -1.41 9.13 3.42
C GLY A 114 -0.28 9.78 2.60
N ARG A 115 0.98 9.45 2.87
CA ARG A 115 2.12 9.94 2.07
C ARG A 115 2.03 9.47 0.62
N ARG A 116 1.72 8.20 0.39
CA ARG A 116 1.50 7.68 -0.97
C ARG A 116 0.35 8.39 -1.69
N MET A 117 -0.73 8.74 -0.97
CA MET A 117 -1.83 9.51 -1.57
C MET A 117 -1.35 10.90 -2.02
N ALA A 118 -0.52 11.58 -1.25
CA ALA A 118 0.05 12.87 -1.67
C ALA A 118 0.88 12.71 -2.97
N ASP A 119 1.71 11.67 -3.07
CA ASP A 119 2.46 11.34 -4.29
C ASP A 119 1.52 10.99 -5.46
N PHE A 120 0.44 10.26 -5.19
CA PHE A 120 -0.57 9.91 -6.19
C PHE A 120 -1.29 11.14 -6.74
N LEU A 121 -1.66 12.09 -5.89
CA LEU A 121 -2.31 13.32 -6.34
C LEU A 121 -1.41 14.13 -7.30
N ASN A 122 -0.11 14.23 -7.00
CA ASN A 122 0.86 14.87 -7.89
C ASN A 122 0.98 14.12 -9.22
N LEU A 123 1.08 12.79 -9.16
CA LEU A 123 1.19 11.93 -10.34
C LEU A 123 -0.05 12.01 -11.24
N LEU A 124 -1.25 12.08 -10.63
CA LEU A 124 -2.51 12.20 -11.34
C LEU A 124 -2.66 13.59 -11.99
N GLU A 125 -2.28 14.64 -11.29
CA GLU A 125 -2.26 15.99 -11.84
C GLU A 125 -1.37 16.09 -13.09
N GLU A 126 -0.22 15.42 -13.06
CA GLU A 126 0.72 15.41 -14.20
C GLU A 126 0.24 14.54 -15.37
N ARG A 127 -0.37 13.38 -15.09
CA ARG A 127 -0.56 12.32 -16.11
C ARG A 127 -2.00 12.07 -16.51
N VAL A 128 -2.98 12.61 -15.77
CA VAL A 128 -4.40 12.36 -16.04
C VAL A 128 -5.09 13.66 -16.47
N PRO A 129 -5.45 13.81 -17.75
CA PRO A 129 -6.11 15.00 -18.25
C PRO A 129 -7.39 15.34 -17.47
N GLY A 130 -7.53 16.59 -17.04
CA GLY A 130 -8.67 17.09 -16.28
C GLY A 130 -8.66 16.76 -14.78
N PHE A 131 -7.68 16.02 -14.29
CA PHE A 131 -7.55 15.78 -12.84
C PHE A 131 -7.00 17.02 -12.12
N GLY A 132 -6.08 17.75 -12.73
CA GLY A 132 -5.58 19.03 -12.21
C GLY A 132 -6.69 20.07 -12.01
N ASP A 133 -7.68 20.10 -12.91
CA ASP A 133 -8.85 21.00 -12.79
C ASP A 133 -9.67 20.69 -11.52
N LEU A 134 -9.74 19.41 -11.12
CA LEU A 134 -10.38 19.01 -9.87
C LEU A 134 -9.59 19.53 -8.66
N LEU A 135 -8.28 19.34 -8.66
CA LEU A 135 -7.41 19.75 -7.55
C LEU A 135 -7.29 21.28 -7.42
N GLY A 136 -7.52 22.02 -8.51
CA GLY A 136 -7.56 23.48 -8.54
C GLY A 136 -8.86 24.11 -8.03
N ARG A 137 -9.89 23.30 -7.76
CA ARG A 137 -11.17 23.80 -7.21
C ARG A 137 -10.99 24.19 -5.75
N ASP A 138 -11.71 25.21 -5.32
CA ASP A 138 -11.86 25.52 -3.90
C ASP A 138 -13.04 24.72 -3.34
N GLY A 139 -12.75 23.83 -2.36
CA GLY A 139 -13.79 23.12 -1.61
C GLY A 139 -14.38 21.90 -2.30
N LEU A 140 -13.60 20.85 -2.56
CA LEU A 140 -14.17 19.55 -2.97
C LEU A 140 -14.70 18.72 -1.77
N ARG A 141 -15.64 17.84 -2.05
CA ARG A 141 -16.14 16.83 -1.11
C ARG A 141 -15.55 15.46 -1.43
N PHE A 142 -14.76 14.92 -0.52
CA PHE A 142 -14.02 13.66 -0.68
C PHE A 142 -14.68 12.52 0.11
N LEU A 143 -14.78 11.34 -0.50
CA LEU A 143 -15.19 10.09 0.14
C LEU A 143 -13.98 9.18 0.33
N ASP A 144 -13.65 8.84 1.57
CA ASP A 144 -12.57 7.92 1.95
C ASP A 144 -13.17 6.62 2.47
N ALA A 145 -13.41 5.66 1.57
CA ALA A 145 -13.95 4.35 1.94
C ALA A 145 -12.83 3.46 2.50
N GLY A 146 -13.05 2.88 3.69
CA GLY A 146 -11.99 2.21 4.45
C GLY A 146 -10.95 3.21 4.94
N THR A 147 -11.42 4.27 5.62
CA THR A 147 -10.59 5.43 5.98
C THR A 147 -9.43 5.10 6.93
N GLY A 148 -9.50 3.97 7.65
CA GLY A 148 -8.47 3.58 8.60
C GLY A 148 -8.22 4.67 9.64
N ILE A 149 -7.03 5.26 9.64
CA ILE A 149 -6.68 6.39 10.52
C ILE A 149 -6.99 7.77 9.92
N GLY A 150 -7.67 7.85 8.78
CA GLY A 150 -7.99 9.12 8.11
C GLY A 150 -6.81 9.78 7.38
N ALA A 151 -5.71 9.06 7.17
CA ALA A 151 -4.49 9.66 6.62
C ALA A 151 -4.60 9.97 5.11
N ILE A 152 -5.38 9.19 4.37
CA ILE A 152 -5.69 9.46 2.96
C ILE A 152 -6.58 10.71 2.86
N ALA A 153 -7.63 10.80 3.68
CA ALA A 153 -8.46 11.99 3.78
C ALA A 153 -7.61 13.23 4.13
N ALA A 154 -6.71 13.11 5.12
CA ALA A 154 -5.82 14.21 5.50
C ALA A 154 -4.97 14.70 4.31
N ALA A 155 -4.36 13.78 3.55
CA ALA A 155 -3.53 14.14 2.39
C ALA A 155 -4.33 14.91 1.31
N VAL A 156 -5.58 14.49 1.04
CA VAL A 156 -6.46 15.20 0.09
C VAL A 156 -6.82 16.58 0.62
N LEU A 157 -7.19 16.71 1.90
CA LEU A 157 -7.59 17.98 2.51
C LEU A 157 -6.43 18.98 2.62
N GLU A 158 -5.21 18.50 2.78
CA GLU A 158 -4.01 19.35 2.78
C GLU A 158 -3.66 19.84 1.38
N ARG A 159 -3.93 19.01 0.35
CA ARG A 159 -3.67 19.38 -1.05
C ARG A 159 -4.69 20.35 -1.61
N VAL A 160 -5.96 20.28 -1.19
CA VAL A 160 -7.05 21.11 -1.72
C VAL A 160 -7.71 21.90 -0.60
N SER A 161 -7.52 23.22 -0.65
CA SER A 161 -8.08 24.14 0.34
C SER A 161 -9.62 24.09 0.37
N GLY A 162 -10.22 24.41 1.52
CA GLY A 162 -11.69 24.46 1.68
C GLY A 162 -12.40 23.10 1.60
N SER A 163 -11.69 22.00 1.28
CA SER A 163 -12.29 20.68 1.12
C SER A 163 -12.75 20.07 2.43
N ARG A 164 -13.72 19.18 2.35
CA ARG A 164 -14.24 18.33 3.43
C ARG A 164 -14.26 16.87 3.01
N ALA A 165 -14.10 15.97 3.98
CA ALA A 165 -14.16 14.54 3.71
C ALA A 165 -15.20 13.84 4.58
N VAL A 166 -15.67 12.70 4.07
CA VAL A 166 -16.40 11.68 4.82
C VAL A 166 -15.54 10.43 4.80
N GLY A 167 -15.11 9.99 5.97
CA GLY A 167 -14.35 8.75 6.16
C GLY A 167 -15.26 7.63 6.66
N LEU A 168 -15.35 6.55 5.91
CA LEU A 168 -16.12 5.36 6.29
C LEU A 168 -15.17 4.25 6.73
N ASP A 169 -15.50 3.56 7.80
CA ASP A 169 -14.83 2.31 8.18
C ASP A 169 -15.82 1.41 8.93
N VAL A 170 -15.63 0.10 8.83
CA VAL A 170 -16.42 -0.91 9.55
C VAL A 170 -15.82 -1.23 10.92
N GLN A 171 -14.62 -0.74 11.21
CA GLN A 171 -13.90 -1.01 12.45
C GLN A 171 -13.96 0.18 13.41
N PRO A 172 -14.63 0.06 14.57
CA PRO A 172 -14.65 1.12 15.56
C PRO A 172 -13.25 1.53 16.06
N ARG A 173 -12.31 0.58 16.07
CA ARG A 173 -10.90 0.81 16.40
C ARG A 173 -10.24 1.78 15.42
N ALA A 174 -10.42 1.56 14.12
CA ALA A 174 -9.87 2.43 13.08
C ALA A 174 -10.35 3.88 13.25
N LEU A 175 -11.65 4.06 13.48
CA LEU A 175 -12.24 5.39 13.68
C LEU A 175 -11.73 6.09 14.94
N ARG A 176 -11.49 5.37 16.04
CA ARG A 176 -10.85 5.97 17.23
C ARG A 176 -9.41 6.44 16.95
N LEU A 177 -8.67 5.70 16.13
CA LEU A 177 -7.33 6.08 15.71
C LEU A 177 -7.37 7.26 14.73
N ALA A 178 -8.37 7.29 13.82
CA ALA A 178 -8.61 8.40 12.92
C ALA A 178 -8.92 9.70 13.66
N GLU A 179 -9.77 9.62 14.68
CA GLU A 179 -10.10 10.78 15.55
C GLU A 179 -8.85 11.42 16.11
N ARG A 180 -7.94 10.63 16.70
CA ARG A 180 -6.67 11.11 17.26
C ARG A 180 -5.77 11.69 16.17
N HIS A 181 -5.54 10.93 15.09
CA HIS A 181 -4.65 11.35 14.00
C HIS A 181 -5.09 12.67 13.35
N LEU A 182 -6.39 12.80 13.06
CA LEU A 182 -6.95 14.01 12.46
C LEU A 182 -6.93 15.21 13.41
N THR A 183 -7.13 14.98 14.72
CA THR A 183 -7.03 16.03 15.74
C THR A 183 -5.59 16.56 15.84
N GLU A 184 -4.59 15.67 15.88
CA GLU A 184 -3.17 16.03 15.91
C GLU A 184 -2.74 16.84 14.66
N ARG A 185 -3.42 16.65 13.53
CA ARG A 185 -3.17 17.40 12.30
C ARG A 185 -4.03 18.67 12.15
N GLY A 186 -4.93 18.95 13.08
CA GLY A 186 -5.84 20.09 12.99
C GLY A 186 -6.90 19.96 11.88
N LEU A 187 -7.22 18.74 11.46
CA LEU A 187 -8.14 18.46 10.36
C LEU A 187 -9.48 17.84 10.83
N ARG A 188 -9.64 17.62 12.13
CA ARG A 188 -10.80 16.90 12.68
C ARG A 188 -12.15 17.51 12.25
N ASP A 189 -12.26 18.81 12.27
CA ASP A 189 -13.50 19.54 11.92
C ASP A 189 -13.83 19.53 10.43
N ARG A 190 -12.93 19.03 9.60
CA ARG A 190 -13.08 18.90 8.16
C ARG A 190 -13.39 17.47 7.71
N VAL A 191 -13.36 16.49 8.62
CA VAL A 191 -13.62 15.08 8.32
C VAL A 191 -14.76 14.56 9.18
N GLU A 192 -15.83 14.10 8.55
CA GLU A 192 -16.90 13.37 9.20
C GLU A 192 -16.55 11.87 9.20
N LEU A 193 -16.38 11.27 10.38
CA LEU A 193 -16.09 9.84 10.53
C LEU A 193 -17.38 9.07 10.80
N ARG A 194 -17.61 7.98 10.05
CA ARG A 194 -18.80 7.14 10.16
C ARG A 194 -18.44 5.67 10.29
N LEU A 195 -19.03 5.01 11.27
CA LEU A 195 -19.02 3.54 11.37
C LEU A 195 -20.07 2.99 10.39
N LEU A 196 -19.65 2.72 9.16
CA LEU A 196 -20.55 2.35 8.08
C LEU A 196 -19.85 1.48 7.04
N ASP A 197 -20.50 0.42 6.60
CA ASP A 197 -20.07 -0.30 5.40
C ASP A 197 -20.36 0.56 4.16
N VAL A 198 -19.40 0.67 3.27
CA VAL A 198 -19.56 1.42 2.02
C VAL A 198 -20.71 0.87 1.15
N ALA A 199 -21.03 -0.41 1.29
CA ALA A 199 -22.18 -1.03 0.63
C ALA A 199 -23.56 -0.46 1.09
N GLU A 200 -23.61 0.16 2.26
CA GLU A 200 -24.78 0.80 2.84
C GLU A 200 -24.85 2.32 2.56
N LEU A 201 -23.83 2.86 1.88
CA LEU A 201 -23.79 4.29 1.56
C LEU A 201 -24.97 4.70 0.68
N SER A 202 -25.69 5.76 1.10
CA SER A 202 -26.89 6.27 0.42
C SER A 202 -26.87 7.80 0.36
N GLU A 203 -25.94 8.37 -0.39
CA GLU A 203 -25.76 9.81 -0.59
C GLU A 203 -25.53 10.12 -2.09
N PRO A 204 -26.55 10.03 -2.94
CA PRO A 204 -26.38 10.15 -4.38
C PRO A 204 -25.85 11.54 -4.78
N GLY A 205 -24.83 11.55 -5.66
CA GLY A 205 -24.27 12.77 -6.21
C GLY A 205 -23.65 13.72 -5.19
N ALA A 206 -23.12 13.18 -4.07
CA ALA A 206 -22.63 14.00 -2.98
C ALA A 206 -21.13 14.36 -3.10
N TYR A 207 -20.32 13.55 -3.81
CA TYR A 207 -18.86 13.63 -3.76
C TYR A 207 -18.25 13.97 -5.12
N ASP A 208 -17.13 14.69 -5.07
CA ASP A 208 -16.34 15.10 -6.24
C ASP A 208 -15.16 14.13 -6.50
N LEU A 209 -14.72 13.43 -5.47
CA LEU A 209 -13.62 12.49 -5.48
C LEU A 209 -13.89 11.38 -4.46
N ALA A 210 -13.55 10.14 -4.81
CA ALA A 210 -13.59 9.02 -3.87
C ALA A 210 -12.29 8.20 -3.94
N TRP A 211 -11.91 7.65 -2.80
CA TRP A 211 -10.94 6.56 -2.68
C TRP A 211 -11.67 5.28 -2.27
N LEU A 212 -11.40 4.17 -2.98
CA LEU A 212 -11.90 2.84 -2.64
C LEU A 212 -10.73 1.85 -2.73
N PRO A 213 -10.29 1.24 -1.61
CA PRO A 213 -9.13 0.35 -1.60
C PRO A 213 -9.50 -1.06 -2.11
N LEU A 214 -9.70 -1.22 -3.42
CA LEU A 214 -10.07 -2.52 -4.03
C LEU A 214 -9.14 -3.67 -3.62
N ALA A 215 -7.86 -3.37 -3.40
CA ALA A 215 -6.88 -4.36 -2.95
C ALA A 215 -7.06 -4.81 -1.48
N ALA A 216 -7.95 -4.18 -0.72
CA ALA A 216 -8.21 -4.50 0.69
C ALA A 216 -9.61 -5.07 0.93
N LEU A 217 -10.44 -5.21 -0.11
CA LEU A 217 -11.82 -5.68 0.00
C LEU A 217 -11.96 -7.11 -0.53
N PRO A 218 -12.80 -7.95 0.09
CA PRO A 218 -13.22 -9.22 -0.49
C PRO A 218 -13.99 -8.99 -1.80
N PRO A 219 -13.97 -9.95 -2.76
CA PRO A 219 -14.62 -9.77 -4.07
C PRO A 219 -16.11 -9.46 -4.01
N ASP A 220 -16.83 -10.08 -3.09
CA ASP A 220 -18.25 -9.84 -2.84
C ASP A 220 -18.51 -8.42 -2.29
N ALA A 221 -17.66 -7.93 -1.38
CA ALA A 221 -17.75 -6.56 -0.91
C ALA A 221 -17.49 -5.55 -2.03
N VAL A 222 -16.52 -5.83 -2.92
CA VAL A 222 -16.25 -4.97 -4.09
C VAL A 222 -17.45 -4.87 -5.00
N ALA A 223 -18.13 -5.99 -5.28
CA ALA A 223 -19.33 -6.03 -6.13
C ALA A 223 -20.47 -5.14 -5.61
N HIS A 224 -20.59 -4.99 -4.28
CA HIS A 224 -21.57 -4.11 -3.65
C HIS A 224 -21.08 -2.67 -3.52
N ALA A 225 -19.79 -2.47 -3.21
CA ALA A 225 -19.20 -1.15 -2.98
C ALA A 225 -19.12 -0.30 -4.27
N LEU A 226 -18.70 -0.89 -5.39
CA LEU A 226 -18.48 -0.14 -6.64
C LEU A 226 -19.74 0.60 -7.14
N PRO A 227 -20.94 -0.03 -7.21
CA PRO A 227 -22.17 0.67 -7.59
C PRO A 227 -22.53 1.80 -6.61
N ARG A 228 -22.37 1.57 -5.29
CA ARG A 228 -22.71 2.55 -4.26
C ARG A 228 -21.80 3.78 -4.31
N VAL A 229 -20.50 3.57 -4.46
CA VAL A 229 -19.56 4.68 -4.63
C VAL A 229 -19.85 5.44 -5.93
N ARG A 230 -20.20 4.73 -7.02
CA ARG A 230 -20.58 5.39 -8.28
C ARG A 230 -21.84 6.25 -8.14
N GLU A 231 -22.87 5.77 -7.43
CA GLU A 231 -24.08 6.54 -7.14
C GLU A 231 -23.78 7.76 -6.27
N ALA A 232 -22.85 7.64 -5.32
CA ALA A 232 -22.47 8.71 -4.41
C ALA A 232 -21.62 9.79 -5.08
N LEU A 233 -20.92 9.47 -6.16
CA LEU A 233 -20.14 10.41 -6.94
C LEU A 233 -21.01 11.23 -7.89
N ARG A 234 -20.70 12.52 -8.05
CA ARG A 234 -21.33 13.41 -9.03
C ARG A 234 -20.98 12.99 -10.47
N PRO A 235 -21.81 13.33 -11.47
CA PRO A 235 -21.41 13.21 -12.85
C PRO A 235 -20.06 13.92 -13.10
N GLY A 236 -19.14 13.25 -13.77
CA GLY A 236 -17.79 13.75 -14.02
C GLY A 236 -16.81 13.65 -12.87
N ALA A 237 -17.23 13.18 -11.68
CA ALA A 237 -16.37 12.96 -10.52
C ALA A 237 -15.42 11.76 -10.71
N TRP A 238 -14.40 11.67 -9.87
CA TRP A 238 -13.35 10.66 -9.98
C TRP A 238 -13.40 9.64 -8.85
N LEU A 239 -13.21 8.38 -9.21
CA LEU A 239 -12.84 7.30 -8.29
C LEU A 239 -11.35 6.99 -8.44
N LEU A 240 -10.66 6.91 -7.32
CA LEU A 240 -9.27 6.44 -7.24
C LEU A 240 -9.20 5.09 -6.51
N THR A 241 -8.34 4.23 -6.99
CA THR A 241 -7.96 2.97 -6.35
C THR A 241 -6.54 2.58 -6.74
N ALA A 242 -5.97 1.59 -6.05
CA ALA A 242 -4.67 1.05 -6.41
C ALA A 242 -4.67 -0.48 -6.36
N THR A 243 -3.80 -1.09 -7.15
CA THR A 243 -3.56 -2.54 -7.14
C THR A 243 -2.12 -2.83 -6.79
N VAL A 244 -1.88 -3.98 -6.17
CA VAL A 244 -0.56 -4.40 -5.65
C VAL A 244 0.04 -5.57 -6.44
N LEU A 245 -0.62 -6.01 -7.51
CA LEU A 245 -0.13 -7.03 -8.42
C LEU A 245 0.35 -6.39 -9.73
N ARG A 246 1.24 -7.09 -10.43
CA ARG A 246 1.65 -6.75 -11.80
C ARG A 246 0.63 -7.26 -12.80
N ASP A 247 0.55 -6.63 -13.98
CA ASP A 247 -0.25 -7.16 -15.11
C ASP A 247 0.35 -8.44 -15.68
N ASP A 248 1.66 -8.55 -15.68
CA ASP A 248 2.43 -9.63 -16.28
C ASP A 248 3.56 -10.06 -15.33
N PRO A 249 3.25 -10.87 -14.31
CA PRO A 249 4.23 -11.25 -13.30
C PRO A 249 5.33 -12.17 -13.84
N GLY A 250 5.09 -12.87 -14.97
CA GLY A 250 6.06 -13.77 -15.58
C GLY A 250 7.31 -13.07 -16.14
N ASP A 251 7.17 -11.82 -16.58
CA ASP A 251 8.27 -10.99 -17.09
C ASP A 251 9.09 -10.31 -15.98
N ALA A 252 8.71 -10.50 -14.72
CA ALA A 252 9.41 -9.90 -13.61
C ALA A 252 10.73 -10.63 -13.28
N PRO A 253 11.79 -9.92 -12.84
CA PRO A 253 13.08 -10.52 -12.51
C PRO A 253 13.00 -11.62 -11.44
N ASP A 254 11.97 -11.60 -10.60
CA ASP A 254 11.70 -12.61 -9.56
C ASP A 254 10.81 -13.77 -10.03
N GLY A 255 10.55 -13.88 -11.36
CA GLY A 255 9.69 -14.92 -11.93
C GLY A 255 8.28 -14.95 -11.36
N GLY A 256 7.78 -13.81 -10.89
CA GLY A 256 6.45 -13.70 -10.28
C GLY A 256 6.38 -14.10 -8.79
N MET A 257 7.48 -14.41 -8.14
CA MET A 257 7.54 -14.81 -6.72
C MET A 257 6.84 -13.79 -5.82
N ARG A 258 7.11 -12.50 -6.02
CA ARG A 258 6.48 -11.43 -5.24
C ARG A 258 4.96 -11.47 -5.32
N ASP A 259 4.42 -11.63 -6.52
CA ASP A 259 2.98 -11.63 -6.72
C ASP A 259 2.33 -12.89 -6.13
N ALA A 260 3.02 -14.03 -6.20
CA ALA A 260 2.60 -15.26 -5.53
C ALA A 260 2.56 -15.08 -4.00
N VAL A 261 3.59 -14.44 -3.41
CA VAL A 261 3.61 -14.11 -1.96
C VAL A 261 2.47 -13.18 -1.59
N VAL A 262 2.22 -12.13 -2.39
CA VAL A 262 1.10 -11.20 -2.15
C VAL A 262 -0.24 -11.95 -2.20
N ARG A 263 -0.47 -12.78 -3.21
CA ARG A 263 -1.71 -13.57 -3.34
C ARG A 263 -1.91 -14.50 -2.14
N TRP A 264 -0.89 -15.25 -1.76
CA TRP A 264 -0.97 -16.16 -0.61
C TRP A 264 -1.22 -15.40 0.70
N ARG A 265 -0.51 -14.31 0.96
CA ARG A 265 -0.70 -13.48 2.15
C ARG A 265 -2.12 -12.93 2.24
N MET A 266 -2.64 -12.37 1.15
CA MET A 266 -3.98 -11.76 1.14
C MET A 266 -5.09 -12.81 1.22
N SER A 267 -4.88 -14.02 0.67
CA SER A 267 -5.85 -15.12 0.79
C SER A 267 -6.07 -15.56 2.25
N ARG A 268 -5.08 -15.37 3.13
CA ARG A 268 -5.22 -15.65 4.56
C ARG A 268 -6.25 -14.73 5.24
N SER A 269 -6.42 -13.51 4.73
CA SER A 269 -7.47 -12.56 5.15
C SER A 269 -8.70 -12.61 4.23
N ARG A 270 -8.87 -13.69 3.43
CA ARG A 270 -9.97 -13.88 2.47
C ARG A 270 -10.07 -12.79 1.40
N ILE A 271 -8.97 -12.10 1.14
CA ILE A 271 -8.88 -11.06 0.10
C ILE A 271 -8.26 -11.68 -1.15
N THR A 272 -8.89 -11.45 -2.31
CA THR A 272 -8.34 -11.81 -3.61
C THR A 272 -7.83 -10.54 -4.29
N PRO A 273 -6.51 -10.30 -4.33
CA PRO A 273 -5.97 -9.10 -4.94
C PRO A 273 -6.12 -9.15 -6.45
N TRP A 274 -6.51 -8.06 -7.06
CA TRP A 274 -6.66 -7.92 -8.50
C TRP A 274 -5.38 -7.36 -9.15
N GLY A 275 -5.12 -7.79 -10.38
CA GLY A 275 -4.17 -7.12 -11.25
C GLY A 275 -4.76 -5.83 -11.85
N PRO A 276 -3.91 -4.91 -12.36
CA PRO A 276 -4.37 -3.63 -12.91
C PRO A 276 -5.35 -3.76 -14.07
N ARG A 277 -5.18 -4.75 -14.96
CA ARG A 277 -6.11 -5.01 -16.09
C ARG A 277 -7.45 -5.53 -15.61
N GLU A 278 -7.43 -6.41 -14.60
CA GLU A 278 -8.63 -6.97 -14.00
C GLU A 278 -9.43 -5.87 -13.30
N ALA A 279 -8.80 -5.09 -12.43
CA ALA A 279 -9.42 -3.95 -11.76
C ALA A 279 -10.01 -2.93 -12.75
N ALA A 280 -9.30 -2.64 -13.85
CA ALA A 280 -9.82 -1.75 -14.88
C ALA A 280 -11.07 -2.30 -15.58
N ARG A 281 -11.15 -3.62 -15.81
CA ARG A 281 -12.35 -4.27 -16.38
C ARG A 281 -13.54 -4.19 -15.43
N GLU A 282 -13.32 -4.43 -14.13
CA GLU A 282 -14.36 -4.36 -13.11
C GLU A 282 -14.90 -2.93 -12.95
N LEU A 283 -14.02 -1.92 -12.96
CA LEU A 283 -14.43 -0.53 -12.97
C LEU A 283 -15.29 -0.20 -14.20
N ALA A 284 -14.88 -0.64 -15.38
CA ALA A 284 -15.66 -0.43 -16.61
C ALA A 284 -17.01 -1.16 -16.57
N ALA A 285 -17.03 -2.40 -16.06
CA ALA A 285 -18.27 -3.18 -15.88
C ALA A 285 -19.24 -2.53 -14.88
N ALA A 286 -18.70 -1.89 -13.82
CA ALA A 286 -19.48 -1.09 -12.87
C ALA A 286 -19.98 0.25 -13.44
N GLY A 287 -19.67 0.57 -14.71
CA GLY A 287 -20.16 1.75 -15.41
C GLY A 287 -19.31 3.00 -15.26
N TYR A 288 -18.10 2.88 -14.74
CA TYR A 288 -17.11 3.96 -14.79
C TYR A 288 -16.52 4.09 -16.21
N ARG A 289 -16.08 5.28 -16.58
CA ARG A 289 -15.48 5.60 -17.88
C ARG A 289 -14.09 6.20 -17.70
N ASP A 290 -13.35 6.36 -18.79
CA ASP A 290 -12.00 6.95 -18.80
C ASP A 290 -11.06 6.30 -17.77
N VAL A 291 -11.14 4.97 -17.63
CA VAL A 291 -10.32 4.23 -16.68
C VAL A 291 -8.85 4.33 -17.10
N ARG A 292 -8.07 5.03 -16.31
CA ARG A 292 -6.63 5.25 -16.52
C ARG A 292 -5.82 4.43 -15.53
N ARG A 293 -4.81 3.72 -16.04
CA ARG A 293 -3.81 3.02 -15.24
C ARG A 293 -2.55 3.87 -15.23
N VAL A 294 -2.10 4.27 -14.07
CA VAL A 294 -0.95 5.15 -13.89
C VAL A 294 0.13 4.37 -13.12
N ALA A 295 1.25 4.11 -13.80
CA ALA A 295 2.40 3.47 -13.16
C ALA A 295 2.99 4.40 -12.10
N THR A 296 3.30 3.85 -10.93
CA THR A 296 3.94 4.58 -9.85
C THR A 296 5.45 4.30 -9.82
N SER A 297 6.17 4.96 -8.92
CA SER A 297 7.59 4.67 -8.67
C SER A 297 7.81 3.29 -8.03
N GLU A 298 6.77 2.71 -7.42
CA GLU A 298 6.79 1.34 -6.90
C GLU A 298 6.38 0.37 -8.02
N PRO A 299 7.28 -0.49 -8.56
CA PRO A 299 7.05 -1.25 -9.79
C PRO A 299 5.82 -2.18 -9.79
N ALA A 300 5.30 -2.52 -8.62
CA ALA A 300 4.15 -3.41 -8.49
C ALA A 300 2.91 -2.71 -7.93
N LEU A 301 2.95 -1.39 -7.82
CA LEU A 301 1.82 -0.58 -7.41
C LEU A 301 1.32 0.21 -8.63
N THR A 302 0.10 -0.08 -9.05
CA THR A 302 -0.54 0.66 -10.14
C THR A 302 -1.73 1.42 -9.58
N LEU A 303 -1.73 2.73 -9.79
CA LEU A 303 -2.85 3.58 -9.47
C LEU A 303 -3.87 3.55 -10.63
N LEU A 304 -5.14 3.46 -10.29
CA LEU A 304 -6.23 3.58 -11.25
C LEU A 304 -7.08 4.81 -10.89
N ALA A 305 -7.41 5.58 -11.93
CA ALA A 305 -8.37 6.68 -11.86
C ALA A 305 -9.48 6.42 -12.87
N ALA A 306 -10.73 6.57 -12.45
CA ALA A 306 -11.90 6.33 -13.28
C ALA A 306 -12.94 7.43 -13.06
N ARG A 307 -13.70 7.79 -14.10
CA ARG A 307 -14.72 8.84 -14.04
C ARG A 307 -16.13 8.27 -14.02
N VAL A 308 -17.01 8.96 -13.31
CA VAL A 308 -18.47 8.77 -13.46
C VAL A 308 -18.92 9.49 -14.73
N PRO A 309 -19.76 8.86 -15.57
CA PRO A 309 -20.33 9.50 -16.77
C PRO A 309 -21.10 10.77 -16.48
#